data_f7dd1be2ebf58822c24440d21693b299
#
_entry.id   f7dd1be2ebf58822c24440d21693b299
#
_cell.length_a   1.000
_cell.length_b   1.000
_cell.length_c   1.000
_cell.angle_alpha   90.00
_cell.angle_beta   90.00
_cell.angle_gamma   90.00
#
_symmetry.space_group_name_H-M   'P 1'
#
loop_
_entity.id
_entity.type
_entity.pdbx_description
1 polymer ?
#
loop_
_entity_poly.entity_id
_entity_poly.type
_entity_poly.pdbx_seq_one_letter_code
_entity_poly.pdbx_strand_id
1 'polypeptide(L)'
;SAQEVIRRLQPQVAQLPGSRLYLQAVQDLSLEDRITRTQYQLSLQDPDMDTLRVWAPKLLERLQQLPELADVASDLQDQGLQAYLQIDRDQAARLGVSLASIDSALYNAFGQRLISTIFTQSSQYRVVLEVAAPFQLGPQSLEQLYVPSTDGSQVRLSTLAKVEQRSTLLAINHSDQFPAATLSFNLAPGTSLSEAVSAIRAVQDELQLPP
;
A
#
# COMPACT_ATOMS: atom_id res chain seq x y z
N SER A 1 -30.62 19.93 4.17
CA SER A 1 -29.15 20.19 4.09
C SER A 1 -28.43 19.00 3.50
N ALA A 2 -27.19 19.18 2.99
CA ALA A 2 -26.37 18.08 2.48
C ALA A 2 -26.18 16.98 3.54
N GLN A 3 -26.01 17.35 4.79
CA GLN A 3 -25.90 16.43 5.91
C GLN A 3 -27.14 15.57 6.16
N GLU A 4 -28.35 16.09 5.91
CA GLU A 4 -29.58 15.30 6.01
C GLU A 4 -29.68 14.24 4.91
N VAL A 5 -29.21 14.58 3.71
CA VAL A 5 -29.14 13.64 2.59
C VAL A 5 -28.14 12.52 2.89
N ILE A 6 -26.95 12.86 3.40
CA ILE A 6 -25.92 11.91 3.82
C ILE A 6 -26.49 10.96 4.88
N ARG A 7 -27.12 11.50 5.93
CA ARG A 7 -27.72 10.70 7.02
C ARG A 7 -28.78 9.72 6.54
N ARG A 8 -29.53 10.08 5.50
CA ARG A 8 -30.57 9.21 4.89
C ARG A 8 -29.96 8.11 4.03
N LEU A 9 -28.84 8.40 3.33
CA LEU A 9 -28.20 7.46 2.40
C LEU A 9 -27.25 6.47 3.12
N GLN A 10 -26.61 6.91 4.20
CA GLN A 10 -25.59 6.13 4.93
C GLN A 10 -26.06 4.71 5.33
N PRO A 11 -27.28 4.48 5.88
CA PRO A 11 -27.76 3.14 6.21
C PRO A 11 -27.97 2.25 5.00
N GLN A 12 -28.32 2.82 3.85
CA GLN A 12 -28.57 2.07 2.61
C GLN A 12 -27.25 1.62 1.98
N VAL A 13 -26.25 2.46 2.06
CA VAL A 13 -24.91 2.19 1.50
C VAL A 13 -24.11 1.24 2.38
N ALA A 14 -24.29 1.29 3.71
CA ALA A 14 -23.65 0.39 4.66
C ALA A 14 -24.02 -1.10 4.41
N GLN A 15 -25.09 -1.39 3.67
CA GLN A 15 -25.51 -2.74 3.32
C GLN A 15 -24.82 -3.31 2.07
N LEU A 16 -24.00 -2.52 1.36
CA LEU A 16 -23.29 -3.00 0.17
C LEU A 16 -22.10 -3.88 0.58
N PRO A 17 -22.11 -5.19 0.24
CA PRO A 17 -21.03 -6.08 0.62
C PRO A 17 -19.73 -5.73 -0.11
N GLY A 18 -18.61 -5.78 0.61
CA GLY A 18 -17.27 -5.58 0.02
C GLY A 18 -16.89 -4.13 -0.30
N SER A 19 -17.75 -3.15 0.06
CA SER A 19 -17.48 -1.74 -0.21
C SER A 19 -17.76 -0.88 1.03
N ARG A 20 -16.89 0.09 1.29
CA ARG A 20 -17.11 1.16 2.27
C ARG A 20 -17.25 2.48 1.53
N LEU A 21 -18.39 3.16 1.66
CA LEU A 21 -18.62 4.46 1.06
C LEU A 21 -18.52 5.56 2.13
N TYR A 22 -17.68 6.55 1.87
CA TYR A 22 -17.54 7.75 2.69
C TYR A 22 -18.25 8.88 1.98
N LEU A 23 -19.25 9.46 2.65
CA LEU A 23 -20.04 10.58 2.12
C LEU A 23 -19.65 11.86 2.86
N GLN A 24 -19.19 12.86 2.14
CA GLN A 24 -18.80 14.15 2.69
C GLN A 24 -19.52 15.28 1.96
N ALA A 25 -20.03 16.26 2.73
CA ALA A 25 -20.56 17.47 2.13
C ALA A 25 -19.39 18.32 1.58
N VAL A 26 -19.57 18.84 0.36
CA VAL A 26 -18.58 19.75 -0.23
C VAL A 26 -18.54 21.01 0.64
N GLN A 27 -17.33 21.39 1.06
CA GLN A 27 -17.07 22.61 1.80
C GLN A 27 -16.71 23.73 0.83
N ASP A 28 -17.23 24.94 1.06
CA ASP A 28 -16.95 26.12 0.22
C ASP A 28 -15.51 26.63 0.40
N LEU A 29 -14.86 26.27 1.50
CA LEU A 29 -13.46 26.60 1.84
C LEU A 29 -12.79 25.33 2.40
N SER A 30 -11.84 24.77 1.66
CA SER A 30 -10.92 23.76 2.18
C SER A 30 -9.58 24.43 2.45
N LEU A 31 -9.14 24.40 3.72
CA LEU A 31 -7.83 24.91 4.15
C LEU A 31 -6.75 23.82 4.12
N GLU A 32 -7.09 22.63 3.62
CA GLU A 32 -6.23 21.46 3.68
C GLU A 32 -5.60 21.13 2.32
N ASP A 33 -4.30 20.90 2.32
CA ASP A 33 -3.53 20.52 1.13
C ASP A 33 -3.79 19.07 0.67
N ARG A 34 -4.45 18.26 1.49
CA ARG A 34 -4.72 16.84 1.18
C ARG A 34 -6.22 16.54 1.18
N ILE A 35 -6.67 15.87 0.12
CA ILE A 35 -8.02 15.33 0.03
C ILE A 35 -8.10 14.08 0.91
N THR A 36 -8.83 14.17 2.04
CA THR A 36 -9.12 13.05 2.91
C THR A 36 -10.53 12.52 2.74
N ARG A 37 -10.77 11.31 3.27
CA ARG A 37 -12.07 10.64 3.20
C ARG A 37 -13.12 11.27 4.11
N THR A 38 -12.68 12.02 5.14
CA THR A 38 -13.50 12.59 6.22
C THR A 38 -12.99 13.97 6.62
N GLN A 39 -13.78 14.69 7.42
CA GLN A 39 -13.59 16.13 7.69
C GLN A 39 -12.39 16.46 8.59
N TYR A 40 -12.07 15.58 9.56
CA TYR A 40 -10.99 15.81 10.53
C TYR A 40 -9.88 14.81 10.35
N GLN A 41 -8.66 15.22 10.73
CA GLN A 41 -7.45 14.42 10.54
C GLN A 41 -6.62 14.40 11.82
N LEU A 42 -5.99 13.25 12.07
CA LEU A 42 -4.97 13.05 13.09
C LEU A 42 -3.75 12.43 12.38
N SER A 43 -2.61 13.12 12.41
CA SER A 43 -1.37 12.60 11.82
C SER A 43 -0.51 11.97 12.91
N LEU A 44 -0.07 10.73 12.67
CA LEU A 44 0.98 10.07 13.43
C LEU A 44 2.27 10.19 12.64
N GLN A 45 3.35 10.58 13.30
CA GLN A 45 4.68 10.70 12.69
C GLN A 45 5.68 9.95 13.53
N ASP A 46 6.55 9.19 12.91
CA ASP A 46 7.65 8.49 13.59
C ASP A 46 8.82 8.36 12.62
N PRO A 47 10.08 8.56 13.05
CA PRO A 47 11.25 8.29 12.22
C PRO A 47 11.33 6.84 11.75
N ASP A 48 10.78 5.90 12.53
CA ASP A 48 10.75 4.49 12.23
C ASP A 48 9.37 4.07 11.65
N MET A 49 9.40 3.67 10.39
CA MET A 49 8.20 3.21 9.69
C MET A 49 7.62 1.91 10.31
N ASP A 50 8.44 1.04 10.87
CA ASP A 50 7.97 -0.19 11.50
C ASP A 50 7.17 0.11 12.79
N THR A 51 7.55 1.15 13.51
CA THR A 51 6.76 1.68 14.64
C THR A 51 5.37 2.14 14.18
N LEU A 52 5.29 2.93 13.11
CA LEU A 52 4.00 3.36 12.54
C LEU A 52 3.12 2.19 12.09
N ARG A 53 3.71 1.17 11.47
CA ARG A 53 2.98 -0.04 11.03
C ARG A 53 2.36 -0.80 12.19
N VAL A 54 2.96 -0.76 13.37
CA VAL A 54 2.44 -1.43 14.57
C VAL A 54 1.36 -0.59 15.26
N TRP A 55 1.60 0.72 15.39
CA TRP A 55 0.75 1.58 16.23
C TRP A 55 -0.44 2.19 15.48
N ALA A 56 -0.29 2.55 14.21
CA ALA A 56 -1.39 3.15 13.45
C ALA A 56 -2.62 2.23 13.33
N PRO A 57 -2.50 0.91 13.05
CA PRO A 57 -3.64 0.01 13.06
C PRO A 57 -4.29 -0.16 14.45
N LYS A 58 -3.48 -0.23 15.53
CA LYS A 58 -3.99 -0.34 16.90
C LYS A 58 -4.79 0.91 17.29
N LEU A 59 -4.25 2.09 16.98
CA LEU A 59 -4.96 3.34 17.23
C LEU A 59 -6.23 3.42 16.37
N LEU A 60 -6.18 3.06 15.10
CA LEU A 60 -7.34 3.02 14.21
C LEU A 60 -8.47 2.16 14.80
N GLU A 61 -8.15 0.94 15.23
CA GLU A 61 -9.12 0.01 15.84
C GLU A 61 -9.77 0.61 17.07
N ARG A 62 -8.99 1.23 17.97
CA ARG A 62 -9.52 1.88 19.18
C ARG A 62 -10.38 3.10 18.85
N LEU A 63 -9.95 3.94 17.90
CA LEU A 63 -10.73 5.11 17.48
C LEU A 63 -12.06 4.71 16.81
N GLN A 64 -12.10 3.60 16.09
CA GLN A 64 -13.34 3.08 15.50
C GLN A 64 -14.38 2.63 16.54
N GLN A 65 -13.96 2.36 17.76
CA GLN A 65 -14.83 1.97 18.87
C GLN A 65 -15.38 3.16 19.67
N LEU A 66 -14.87 4.38 19.42
CA LEU A 66 -15.31 5.56 20.13
C LEU A 66 -16.68 6.05 19.63
N PRO A 67 -17.66 6.23 20.53
CA PRO A 67 -18.98 6.71 20.14
C PRO A 67 -18.98 8.19 19.68
N GLU A 68 -17.94 8.96 20.01
CA GLU A 68 -17.76 10.35 19.60
C GLU A 68 -17.33 10.48 18.14
N LEU A 69 -16.80 9.42 17.54
CA LEU A 69 -16.26 9.43 16.18
C LEU A 69 -17.13 8.63 15.22
N ALA A 70 -17.12 9.05 13.96
CA ALA A 70 -17.76 8.37 12.85
C ALA A 70 -16.81 8.28 11.66
N ASP A 71 -17.00 7.27 10.81
CA ASP A 71 -16.28 7.09 9.54
C ASP A 71 -14.74 7.11 9.68
N VAL A 72 -14.22 6.54 10.78
CA VAL A 72 -12.78 6.53 11.04
C VAL A 72 -12.07 5.67 10.00
N ALA A 73 -11.05 6.23 9.35
CA ALA A 73 -10.27 5.61 8.29
C ALA A 73 -8.78 5.98 8.41
N SER A 74 -7.91 5.13 7.86
CA SER A 74 -6.48 5.39 7.73
C SER A 74 -6.07 5.48 6.27
N ASP A 75 -5.05 6.26 5.99
CA ASP A 75 -4.35 6.30 4.70
C ASP A 75 -3.22 5.27 4.62
N LEU A 76 -2.89 4.59 5.73
CA LEU A 76 -1.90 3.52 5.75
C LEU A 76 -2.42 2.32 4.95
N GLN A 77 -1.79 2.05 3.81
CA GLN A 77 -2.11 0.92 2.93
C GLN A 77 -1.03 -0.14 3.08
N ASP A 78 -1.19 -1.04 4.04
CA ASP A 78 -0.23 -2.10 4.41
C ASP A 78 -0.57 -3.49 3.87
N GLN A 79 -1.67 -3.61 3.10
CA GLN A 79 -2.16 -4.89 2.56
C GLN A 79 -1.81 -5.08 1.08
N GLY A 80 -0.82 -4.36 0.57
CA GLY A 80 -0.30 -4.61 -0.77
C GLY A 80 0.30 -6.01 -0.87
N LEU A 81 -0.02 -6.74 -1.93
CA LEU A 81 0.57 -8.04 -2.18
C LEU A 81 1.91 -7.89 -2.89
N GLN A 82 2.95 -8.51 -2.33
CA GLN A 82 4.30 -8.54 -2.88
C GLN A 82 4.75 -9.99 -3.06
N ALA A 83 5.30 -10.29 -4.23
CA ALA A 83 6.06 -11.51 -4.43
C ALA A 83 7.49 -11.28 -3.91
N TYR A 84 7.82 -11.90 -2.79
CA TYR A 84 9.17 -11.86 -2.22
C TYR A 84 9.95 -13.08 -2.69
N LEU A 85 11.12 -12.85 -3.28
CA LEU A 85 12.01 -13.90 -3.78
C LEU A 85 13.16 -14.10 -2.81
N GLN A 86 13.17 -15.24 -2.12
CA GLN A 86 14.27 -15.65 -1.25
C GLN A 86 15.24 -16.51 -2.02
N ILE A 87 16.37 -15.93 -2.43
CA ILE A 87 17.39 -16.61 -3.22
C ILE A 87 18.32 -17.43 -2.33
N ASP A 88 18.50 -18.73 -2.66
CA ASP A 88 19.55 -19.58 -2.08
C ASP A 88 20.88 -19.32 -2.82
N ARG A 89 21.71 -18.49 -2.20
CA ARG A 89 23.00 -18.07 -2.78
C ARG A 89 23.98 -19.23 -2.95
N ASP A 90 23.95 -20.19 -2.05
CA ASP A 90 24.85 -21.35 -2.09
C ASP A 90 24.45 -22.28 -3.21
N GLN A 91 23.15 -22.48 -3.39
CA GLN A 91 22.62 -23.28 -4.50
C GLN A 91 22.89 -22.59 -5.84
N ALA A 92 22.70 -21.28 -5.94
CA ALA A 92 23.01 -20.53 -7.15
C ALA A 92 24.49 -20.64 -7.52
N ALA A 93 25.39 -20.49 -6.55
CA ALA A 93 26.84 -20.64 -6.76
C ALA A 93 27.20 -22.06 -7.24
N ARG A 94 26.63 -23.11 -6.64
CA ARG A 94 26.86 -24.51 -7.06
C ARG A 94 26.41 -24.79 -8.49
N LEU A 95 25.35 -24.15 -8.93
CA LEU A 95 24.81 -24.28 -10.28
C LEU A 95 25.40 -23.26 -11.28
N GLY A 96 26.41 -22.51 -10.88
CA GLY A 96 27.06 -21.50 -11.71
C GLY A 96 26.17 -20.34 -12.12
N VAL A 97 25.14 -20.03 -11.35
CA VAL A 97 24.21 -18.93 -11.62
C VAL A 97 24.58 -17.73 -10.75
N SER A 98 24.88 -16.59 -11.38
CA SER A 98 25.15 -15.34 -10.66
C SER A 98 23.84 -14.65 -10.23
N LEU A 99 23.90 -13.88 -9.14
CA LEU A 99 22.76 -13.02 -8.73
C LEU A 99 22.38 -12.03 -9.84
N ALA A 100 23.38 -11.46 -10.53
CA ALA A 100 23.13 -10.55 -11.66
C ALA A 100 22.37 -11.24 -12.82
N SER A 101 22.60 -12.53 -13.05
CA SER A 101 21.84 -13.31 -14.04
C SER A 101 20.37 -13.47 -13.61
N ILE A 102 20.12 -13.71 -12.32
CA ILE A 102 18.76 -13.80 -11.77
C ILE A 102 18.05 -12.45 -11.91
N ASP A 103 18.68 -11.35 -11.49
CA ASP A 103 18.13 -10.00 -11.60
C ASP A 103 17.82 -9.63 -13.06
N SER A 104 18.75 -9.96 -13.97
CA SER A 104 18.57 -9.70 -15.41
C SER A 104 17.42 -10.51 -15.99
N ALA A 105 17.26 -11.78 -15.60
CA ALA A 105 16.16 -12.62 -16.05
C ALA A 105 14.80 -12.11 -15.56
N LEU A 106 14.70 -11.72 -14.28
CA LEU A 106 13.52 -11.14 -13.71
C LEU A 106 13.15 -9.80 -14.35
N TYR A 107 14.15 -8.93 -14.55
CA TYR A 107 13.94 -7.63 -15.21
C TYR A 107 13.50 -7.79 -16.67
N ASN A 108 14.08 -8.74 -17.40
CA ASN A 108 13.68 -9.04 -18.77
C ASN A 108 12.24 -9.57 -18.87
N ALA A 109 11.83 -10.38 -17.89
CA ALA A 109 10.51 -11.02 -17.89
C ALA A 109 9.40 -10.09 -17.40
N PHE A 110 9.62 -9.34 -16.31
CA PHE A 110 8.57 -8.63 -15.58
C PHE A 110 8.83 -7.13 -15.41
N GLY A 111 10.03 -6.65 -15.72
CA GLY A 111 10.46 -5.26 -15.51
C GLY A 111 10.17 -4.32 -16.67
N GLN A 112 9.45 -4.76 -17.71
CA GLN A 112 9.19 -3.94 -18.90
C GLN A 112 10.48 -3.32 -19.49
N ARG A 113 11.49 -4.17 -19.71
CA ARG A 113 12.80 -3.71 -20.15
C ARG A 113 12.73 -2.99 -21.48
N LEU A 114 13.13 -1.72 -21.49
CA LEU A 114 13.31 -0.97 -22.75
C LEU A 114 14.53 -1.50 -23.52
N ILE A 115 14.29 -2.12 -24.68
CA ILE A 115 15.36 -2.67 -25.54
C ILE A 115 15.85 -1.62 -26.53
N SER A 116 14.93 -0.90 -27.17
CA SER A 116 15.25 0.13 -28.15
C SER A 116 14.13 1.16 -28.29
N THR A 117 14.43 2.25 -29.00
CA THR A 117 13.44 3.24 -29.40
C THR A 117 13.51 3.40 -30.92
N ILE A 118 12.35 3.24 -31.56
CA ILE A 118 12.20 3.44 -32.99
C ILE A 118 11.79 4.90 -33.21
N PHE A 119 12.58 5.64 -33.95
CA PHE A 119 12.29 7.03 -34.32
C PHE A 119 11.68 7.07 -35.72
N THR A 120 10.55 7.75 -35.84
CA THR A 120 9.95 8.13 -37.13
C THR A 120 10.01 9.63 -37.28
N GLN A 121 9.62 10.17 -38.43
CA GLN A 121 9.65 11.61 -38.68
C GLN A 121 8.78 12.44 -37.73
N SER A 122 7.71 11.81 -37.15
CA SER A 122 6.74 12.52 -36.32
C SER A 122 6.55 11.90 -34.92
N SER A 123 7.16 10.73 -34.61
CA SER A 123 6.85 9.99 -33.37
C SER A 123 8.02 9.11 -32.93
N GLN A 124 8.03 8.78 -31.64
CA GLN A 124 8.95 7.82 -31.02
C GLN A 124 8.16 6.63 -30.47
N TYR A 125 8.62 5.43 -30.81
CA TYR A 125 8.02 4.18 -30.31
C TYR A 125 9.04 3.43 -29.47
N ARG A 126 8.70 3.14 -28.21
CA ARG A 126 9.54 2.36 -27.32
C ARG A 126 9.29 0.88 -27.56
N VAL A 127 10.37 0.11 -27.73
CA VAL A 127 10.31 -1.36 -27.82
C VAL A 127 10.60 -1.92 -26.45
N VAL A 128 9.61 -2.58 -25.87
CA VAL A 128 9.68 -3.14 -24.51
C VAL A 128 9.70 -4.67 -24.60
N LEU A 129 10.63 -5.28 -23.85
CA LEU A 129 10.69 -6.73 -23.66
C LEU A 129 9.96 -7.10 -22.37
N GLU A 130 9.02 -7.99 -22.47
CA GLU A 130 8.34 -8.62 -21.34
C GLU A 130 7.87 -10.03 -21.68
N VAL A 131 7.58 -10.81 -20.66
CA VAL A 131 6.98 -12.14 -20.84
C VAL A 131 5.52 -12.00 -21.31
N ALA A 132 5.07 -12.91 -22.17
CA ALA A 132 3.71 -12.85 -22.70
C ALA A 132 2.64 -12.91 -21.59
N ALA A 133 1.52 -12.22 -21.78
CA ALA A 133 0.45 -12.06 -20.79
C ALA A 133 -0.03 -13.38 -20.12
N PRO A 134 -0.14 -14.53 -20.79
CA PRO A 134 -0.50 -15.79 -20.14
C PRO A 134 0.47 -16.25 -19.04
N PHE A 135 1.70 -15.75 -19.05
CA PHE A 135 2.74 -16.05 -18.05
C PHE A 135 2.91 -14.97 -16.98
N GLN A 136 2.02 -13.97 -16.95
CA GLN A 136 2.00 -12.87 -15.94
C GLN A 136 0.91 -13.05 -14.88
N LEU A 137 0.31 -14.24 -14.76
CA LEU A 137 -0.90 -14.47 -13.97
C LEU A 137 -0.69 -14.57 -12.45
N GLY A 138 0.52 -14.36 -11.96
CA GLY A 138 0.78 -14.34 -10.51
C GLY A 138 2.16 -14.85 -10.11
N PRO A 139 2.43 -14.98 -8.81
CA PRO A 139 3.74 -15.41 -8.29
C PRO A 139 4.23 -16.76 -8.82
N GLN A 140 3.31 -17.68 -9.15
CA GLN A 140 3.64 -19.00 -9.70
C GLN A 140 4.34 -18.91 -11.07
N SER A 141 4.12 -17.84 -11.81
CA SER A 141 4.80 -17.61 -13.09
C SER A 141 6.31 -17.42 -12.93
N LEU A 142 6.76 -16.91 -11.77
CA LEU A 142 8.18 -16.78 -11.42
C LEU A 142 8.89 -18.14 -11.35
N GLU A 143 8.19 -19.18 -10.90
CA GLU A 143 8.76 -20.52 -10.76
C GLU A 143 9.08 -21.18 -12.11
N GLN A 144 8.43 -20.71 -13.19
CA GLN A 144 8.64 -21.23 -14.55
C GLN A 144 9.77 -20.52 -15.30
N LEU A 145 10.34 -19.45 -14.73
CA LEU A 145 11.43 -18.72 -15.34
C LEU A 145 12.71 -19.53 -15.32
N TYR A 146 13.49 -19.44 -16.40
CA TYR A 146 14.82 -20.03 -16.52
C TYR A 146 15.89 -18.94 -16.50
N VAL A 147 16.98 -19.23 -15.81
CA VAL A 147 18.14 -18.33 -15.64
C VAL A 147 19.36 -19.01 -16.25
N PRO A 148 20.13 -18.31 -17.10
CA PRO A 148 21.34 -18.90 -17.68
C PRO A 148 22.44 -19.06 -16.64
N SER A 149 23.08 -20.21 -16.64
CA SER A 149 24.31 -20.49 -15.90
C SER A 149 25.54 -20.12 -16.72
N THR A 150 26.70 -20.05 -16.06
CA THR A 150 27.99 -19.75 -16.70
C THR A 150 28.45 -20.81 -17.71
N ASP A 151 27.97 -22.05 -17.61
CA ASP A 151 28.24 -23.15 -18.55
C ASP A 151 27.28 -23.16 -19.77
N GLY A 152 26.35 -22.20 -19.84
CA GLY A 152 25.35 -22.09 -20.88
C GLY A 152 24.10 -22.95 -20.64
N SER A 153 24.02 -23.69 -19.55
CA SER A 153 22.81 -24.42 -19.17
C SER A 153 21.73 -23.48 -18.66
N GLN A 154 20.47 -23.93 -18.71
CA GLN A 154 19.32 -23.17 -18.23
C GLN A 154 18.84 -23.78 -16.90
N VAL A 155 18.89 -23.02 -15.83
CA VAL A 155 18.46 -23.43 -14.49
C VAL A 155 17.09 -22.81 -14.17
N ARG A 156 16.14 -23.61 -13.72
CA ARG A 156 14.82 -23.12 -13.33
C ARG A 156 14.92 -22.27 -12.06
N LEU A 157 14.24 -21.11 -12.04
CA LEU A 157 14.29 -20.18 -10.89
C LEU A 157 13.81 -20.84 -9.59
N SER A 158 12.81 -21.73 -9.65
CA SER A 158 12.33 -22.49 -8.48
C SER A 158 13.38 -23.38 -7.82
N THR A 159 14.46 -23.73 -8.53
CA THR A 159 15.60 -24.45 -7.95
C THR A 159 16.54 -23.51 -7.17
N LEU A 160 16.55 -22.24 -7.52
CA LEU A 160 17.46 -21.22 -6.97
C LEU A 160 16.83 -20.37 -5.89
N ALA A 161 15.47 -20.29 -5.85
CA ALA A 161 14.78 -19.38 -4.97
C ALA A 161 13.39 -19.90 -4.60
N LYS A 162 12.92 -19.48 -3.41
CA LYS A 162 11.52 -19.64 -3.01
C LYS A 162 10.77 -18.33 -3.27
N VAL A 163 9.58 -18.47 -3.82
CA VAL A 163 8.64 -17.34 -3.98
C VAL A 163 7.66 -17.36 -2.83
N GLU A 164 7.65 -16.29 -2.04
CA GLU A 164 6.73 -16.10 -0.94
C GLU A 164 5.83 -14.89 -1.21
N GLN A 165 4.57 -15.01 -0.91
CA GLN A 165 3.65 -13.88 -0.94
C GLN A 165 3.68 -13.19 0.41
N ARG A 166 3.99 -11.90 0.42
CA ARG A 166 4.05 -11.06 1.63
C ARG A 166 3.19 -9.84 1.45
N SER A 167 2.70 -9.31 2.57
CA SER A 167 2.09 -7.99 2.58
C SER A 167 3.17 -6.91 2.63
N THR A 168 2.96 -5.85 1.87
CA THR A 168 3.85 -4.69 1.84
C THR A 168 3.03 -3.40 1.83
N LEU A 169 3.70 -2.29 2.14
CA LEU A 169 3.11 -0.97 2.01
C LEU A 169 2.98 -0.61 0.52
N LEU A 170 1.79 -0.21 0.11
CA LEU A 170 1.54 0.29 -1.25
C LEU A 170 2.01 1.74 -1.43
N ALA A 171 1.99 2.52 -0.33
CA ALA A 171 2.46 3.89 -0.31
C ALA A 171 3.07 4.21 1.05
N ILE A 172 4.11 5.03 1.07
CA ILE A 172 4.70 5.61 2.27
C ILE A 172 4.46 7.11 2.21
N ASN A 173 3.57 7.58 3.08
CA ASN A 173 3.31 9.00 3.21
C ASN A 173 4.34 9.64 4.15
N HIS A 174 4.73 10.87 3.85
CA HIS A 174 5.59 11.68 4.70
C HIS A 174 4.86 12.97 5.05
N SER A 175 5.06 13.42 6.29
CA SER A 175 4.72 14.77 6.74
C SER A 175 6.03 15.43 7.14
N ASP A 176 6.35 16.53 6.48
CA ASP A 176 7.69 17.11 6.50
C ASP A 176 8.75 16.11 6.07
N GLN A 177 9.64 15.69 6.96
CA GLN A 177 10.73 14.76 6.66
C GLN A 177 10.53 13.35 7.26
N PHE A 178 9.44 13.14 8.02
CA PHE A 178 9.17 11.89 8.71
C PHE A 178 8.08 11.07 8.02
N PRO A 179 8.20 9.74 8.03
CA PRO A 179 7.08 8.87 7.70
C PRO A 179 5.85 9.23 8.54
N ALA A 180 4.69 9.22 7.91
CA ALA A 180 3.44 9.60 8.56
C ALA A 180 2.28 8.69 8.17
N ALA A 181 1.40 8.43 9.12
CA ALA A 181 0.10 7.80 8.90
C ALA A 181 -1.01 8.78 9.30
N THR A 182 -1.93 9.04 8.39
CA THR A 182 -3.07 9.94 8.65
C THR A 182 -4.31 9.13 8.96
N LEU A 183 -4.84 9.32 10.16
CA LEU A 183 -6.16 8.83 10.56
C LEU A 183 -7.17 9.94 10.35
N SER A 184 -8.20 9.68 9.57
CA SER A 184 -9.24 10.66 9.28
C SER A 184 -10.58 10.22 9.85
N PHE A 185 -11.41 11.15 10.32
CA PHE A 185 -12.68 10.85 10.98
C PHE A 185 -13.69 11.99 10.81
N ASN A 186 -14.96 11.66 11.02
CA ASN A 186 -16.05 12.61 11.22
C ASN A 186 -16.46 12.62 12.69
N LEU A 187 -17.10 13.69 13.14
CA LEU A 187 -17.73 13.71 14.46
C LEU A 187 -19.06 12.95 14.42
N ALA A 188 -19.34 12.19 15.47
CA ALA A 188 -20.65 11.59 15.65
C ALA A 188 -21.73 12.70 15.84
N PRO A 189 -22.98 12.43 15.46
CA PRO A 189 -24.05 13.41 15.61
C PRO A 189 -24.21 13.90 17.05
N GLY A 190 -24.08 15.20 17.27
CA GLY A 190 -24.21 15.83 18.59
C GLY A 190 -22.91 15.92 19.39
N THR A 191 -21.80 15.40 18.88
CA THR A 191 -20.48 15.50 19.51
C THR A 191 -19.74 16.75 19.05
N SER A 192 -19.14 17.45 19.99
CA SER A 192 -18.27 18.59 19.72
C SER A 192 -16.83 18.12 19.40
N LEU A 193 -16.07 18.98 18.69
CA LEU A 193 -14.66 18.68 18.43
C LEU A 193 -13.84 18.54 19.73
N SER A 194 -14.17 19.31 20.77
CA SER A 194 -13.50 19.23 22.07
C SER A 194 -13.69 17.88 22.75
N GLU A 195 -14.90 17.34 22.72
CA GLU A 195 -15.20 16.00 23.25
C GLU A 195 -14.45 14.93 22.48
N ALA A 196 -14.48 14.97 21.14
CA ALA A 196 -13.73 14.04 20.29
C ALA A 196 -12.22 14.07 20.56
N VAL A 197 -11.62 15.28 20.67
CA VAL A 197 -10.20 15.42 20.99
C VAL A 197 -9.86 14.86 22.37
N SER A 198 -10.74 15.07 23.36
CA SER A 198 -10.56 14.52 24.72
C SER A 198 -10.62 12.99 24.71
N ALA A 199 -11.55 12.41 23.97
CA ALA A 199 -11.67 10.96 23.82
C ALA A 199 -10.45 10.36 23.10
N ILE A 200 -9.96 11.01 22.02
CA ILE A 200 -8.75 10.58 21.31
C ILE A 200 -7.53 10.59 22.24
N ARG A 201 -7.34 11.66 23.04
CA ARG A 201 -6.24 11.73 24.00
C ARG A 201 -6.30 10.64 25.04
N ALA A 202 -7.48 10.35 25.56
CA ALA A 202 -7.66 9.24 26.50
C ALA A 202 -7.24 7.88 25.92
N VAL A 203 -7.54 7.62 24.64
CA VAL A 203 -7.08 6.43 23.93
C VAL A 203 -5.56 6.44 23.71
N GLN A 204 -4.95 7.59 23.39
CA GLN A 204 -3.50 7.71 23.25
C GLN A 204 -2.78 7.39 24.56
N ASP A 205 -3.31 7.91 25.71
CA ASP A 205 -2.77 7.63 27.04
C ASP A 205 -2.93 6.15 27.42
N GLU A 206 -4.08 5.54 27.10
CA GLU A 206 -4.35 4.13 27.36
C GLU A 206 -3.38 3.22 26.55
N LEU A 207 -3.13 3.56 25.31
CA LEU A 207 -2.24 2.79 24.43
C LEU A 207 -0.76 3.00 24.74
N GLN A 208 -0.41 4.01 25.53
CA GLN A 208 0.99 4.38 25.81
C GLN A 208 1.82 4.50 24.53
N LEU A 209 1.33 5.30 23.58
CA LEU A 209 2.04 5.53 22.34
C LEU A 209 3.47 6.00 22.62
N PRO A 210 4.47 5.51 21.88
CA PRO A 210 5.84 6.02 21.98
C PRO A 210 5.86 7.54 21.70
N PRO A 211 6.79 8.28 22.32
CA PRO A 211 6.87 9.74 22.19
C PRO A 211 7.22 10.19 20.78
#